data_d9d981ca29fef9509e89e6185e470252
#
_entry.id   d9d981ca29fef9509e89e6185e470252
#
_cell.length_a   1.000
_cell.length_b   1.000
_cell.length_c   1.000
_cell.angle_alpha   90.00
_cell.angle_beta   90.00
_cell.angle_gamma   90.00
#
_symmetry.space_group_name_H-M   'P 1'
#
loop_
_entity.id
_entity.type
_entity.pdbx_description
1 polymer ?
#
loop_
_entity_poly.entity_id
_entity_poly.type
_entity_poly.pdbx_seq_one_letter_code
_entity_poly.pdbx_strand_id
1 'polypeptide(L)'
;MARVGHFEIHADDPQRAINFYQSVFGWQFNQWEGPQEYWLIKTGAPDSPGIDGGLLKRMGPPPIDGQAVNAYVCTIVSTALDEELNRAIATGGSIAVPKMAIPGVGWLAYFKDTEGNIFGIMQDDPNAV
;
A
#
# COMPACT_ATOMS: atom_id res chain seq x y z
N MET A 1 -16.55 5.45 6.42
CA MET A 1 -16.13 6.26 5.26
C MET A 1 -14.74 5.84 4.82
N ALA A 2 -14.57 5.64 3.52
CA ALA A 2 -13.30 5.22 2.97
C ALA A 2 -12.30 6.37 2.95
N ARG A 3 -11.10 6.13 3.44
CA ARG A 3 -10.04 7.16 3.50
C ARG A 3 -8.67 6.50 3.39
N VAL A 4 -7.66 7.29 3.02
CA VAL A 4 -6.29 6.79 3.01
C VAL A 4 -5.86 6.48 4.44
N GLY A 5 -5.46 5.24 4.67
CA GLY A 5 -5.01 4.78 5.98
C GLY A 5 -3.68 4.05 5.98
N HIS A 6 -3.06 3.92 4.81
CA HIS A 6 -1.82 3.18 4.65
C HIS A 6 -1.11 3.65 3.39
N PHE A 7 0.21 3.59 3.35
CA PHE A 7 0.99 3.84 2.15
C PHE A 7 1.99 2.71 1.93
N GLU A 8 2.45 2.55 0.70
CA GLU A 8 3.49 1.58 0.39
C GLU A 8 4.64 2.24 -0.36
N ILE A 9 5.84 1.94 0.07
CA ILE A 9 7.08 2.38 -0.57
C ILE A 9 7.67 1.18 -1.30
N HIS A 10 7.97 1.35 -2.58
CA HIS A 10 8.66 0.33 -3.37
C HIS A 10 10.14 0.68 -3.44
N ALA A 11 11.00 -0.30 -3.19
CA ALA A 11 12.43 -0.08 -3.14
C ALA A 11 13.18 -1.16 -3.92
N ASP A 12 14.19 -0.74 -4.70
CA ASP A 12 15.05 -1.69 -5.39
C ASP A 12 15.92 -2.47 -4.42
N ASP A 13 16.36 -1.78 -3.36
CA ASP A 13 17.11 -2.37 -2.26
C ASP A 13 16.41 -2.00 -0.95
N PRO A 14 15.55 -2.87 -0.42
CA PRO A 14 14.79 -2.58 0.79
C PRO A 14 15.65 -2.17 1.99
N GLN A 15 16.79 -2.84 2.21
CA GLN A 15 17.64 -2.51 3.36
C GLN A 15 18.24 -1.11 3.23
N ARG A 16 18.60 -0.70 2.03
CA ARG A 16 19.11 0.65 1.78
C ARG A 16 18.03 1.69 2.03
N ALA A 17 16.79 1.43 1.61
CA ALA A 17 15.67 2.32 1.88
C ALA A 17 15.37 2.41 3.37
N ILE A 18 15.37 1.28 4.08
CA ILE A 18 15.17 1.25 5.53
C ILE A 18 16.20 2.14 6.23
N ASN A 19 17.47 1.97 5.89
CA ASN A 19 18.54 2.77 6.49
C ASN A 19 18.32 4.27 6.24
N PHE A 20 17.88 4.64 5.04
CA PHE A 20 17.60 6.02 4.71
C PHE A 20 16.48 6.60 5.59
N TYR A 21 15.33 5.94 5.64
CA TYR A 21 14.18 6.46 6.38
C TYR A 21 14.40 6.45 7.89
N GLN A 22 15.10 5.46 8.41
CA GLN A 22 15.47 5.43 9.83
C GLN A 22 16.40 6.59 10.17
N SER A 23 17.38 6.85 9.33
CA SER A 23 18.36 7.91 9.58
C SER A 23 17.78 9.30 9.47
N VAL A 24 16.88 9.52 8.53
CA VAL A 24 16.31 10.85 8.25
C VAL A 24 15.14 11.16 9.17
N PHE A 25 14.21 10.23 9.36
CA PHE A 25 12.96 10.46 10.05
C PHE A 25 12.79 9.67 11.35
N GLY A 26 13.66 8.72 11.62
CA GLY A 26 13.54 7.89 12.81
C GLY A 26 12.41 6.86 12.74
N TRP A 27 11.90 6.58 11.55
CA TRP A 27 10.85 5.58 11.40
C TRP A 27 11.33 4.19 11.80
N GLN A 28 10.39 3.37 12.31
CA GLN A 28 10.69 2.01 12.74
C GLN A 28 10.19 1.02 11.70
N PHE A 29 11.02 0.02 11.38
CA PHE A 29 10.71 -0.99 10.39
C PHE A 29 10.73 -2.36 11.03
N ASN A 30 9.67 -3.14 10.87
CA ASN A 30 9.56 -4.49 11.37
C ASN A 30 9.19 -5.42 10.22
N GLN A 31 10.01 -6.44 9.99
CA GLN A 31 9.70 -7.39 8.94
C GLN A 31 8.43 -8.17 9.28
N TRP A 32 7.51 -8.24 8.32
CA TRP A 32 6.28 -9.00 8.46
C TRP A 32 6.58 -10.50 8.41
N GLU A 33 5.91 -11.28 9.26
CA GLU A 33 6.11 -12.72 9.33
C GLU A 33 5.18 -13.48 8.37
N GLY A 34 4.72 -12.84 7.33
CA GLY A 34 3.88 -13.46 6.31
C GLY A 34 4.71 -14.10 5.20
N PRO A 35 4.02 -14.69 4.20
CA PRO A 35 4.69 -15.43 3.13
C PRO A 35 5.46 -14.55 2.14
N GLN A 36 5.22 -13.25 2.13
CA GLN A 36 5.88 -12.31 1.23
C GLN A 36 6.87 -11.44 2.00
N GLU A 37 7.95 -11.04 1.33
CA GLU A 37 8.92 -10.11 1.90
C GLU A 37 8.29 -8.73 1.98
N TYR A 38 8.04 -8.26 3.20
CA TYR A 38 7.35 -7.00 3.47
C TYR A 38 7.78 -6.48 4.83
N TRP A 39 7.95 -5.17 4.95
CA TRP A 39 8.28 -4.51 6.21
C TRP A 39 7.15 -3.57 6.58
N LEU A 40 6.70 -3.66 7.83
CA LEU A 40 5.75 -2.72 8.40
C LEU A 40 6.50 -1.47 8.85
N ILE A 41 5.97 -0.30 8.50
CA ILE A 41 6.57 0.98 8.83
C ILE A 41 5.74 1.68 9.88
N LYS A 42 6.36 2.02 11.00
CA LYS A 42 5.75 2.83 12.03
C LYS A 42 6.35 4.23 11.94
N THR A 43 5.53 5.22 11.61
CA THR A 43 5.99 6.59 11.38
C THR A 43 5.84 7.50 12.58
N GLY A 44 5.09 7.10 13.61
CA GLY A 44 4.91 7.90 14.81
C GLY A 44 4.10 7.17 15.87
N ALA A 45 3.79 7.87 16.94
CA ALA A 45 2.97 7.33 18.01
C ALA A 45 1.51 7.15 17.56
N PRO A 46 0.78 6.16 18.12
CA PRO A 46 -0.60 5.89 17.69
C PRO A 46 -1.56 7.06 17.89
N ASP A 47 -1.26 7.96 18.82
CA ASP A 47 -2.10 9.12 19.15
C ASP A 47 -1.67 10.40 18.44
N SER A 48 -0.61 10.36 17.63
CA SER A 48 -0.19 11.51 16.83
C SER A 48 -0.80 11.46 15.43
N PRO A 49 -1.06 12.63 14.80
CA PRO A 49 -1.56 12.66 13.43
C PRO A 49 -0.57 12.02 12.45
N GLY A 50 -1.10 11.19 11.56
CA GLY A 50 -0.30 10.53 10.54
C GLY A 50 -0.79 9.12 10.27
N ILE A 51 -0.14 8.45 9.34
CA ILE A 51 -0.44 7.07 8.98
C ILE A 51 0.84 6.26 8.93
N ASP A 52 0.71 4.98 9.17
CA ASP A 52 1.78 4.00 9.01
C ASP A 52 1.71 3.38 7.62
N GLY A 53 2.74 2.64 7.25
CA GLY A 53 2.80 2.07 5.92
C GLY A 53 3.57 0.77 5.84
N GLY A 54 3.98 0.44 4.65
CA GLY A 54 4.76 -0.73 4.35
C GLY A 54 5.83 -0.46 3.32
N LEU A 55 6.82 -1.32 3.28
CA LEU A 55 7.90 -1.27 2.32
C LEU A 55 8.08 -2.65 1.70
N LEU A 56 8.24 -2.68 0.40
CA LEU A 56 8.44 -3.94 -0.33
C LEU A 56 9.35 -3.71 -1.51
N LYS A 57 9.91 -4.81 -2.02
CA LYS A 57 10.78 -4.74 -3.19
C LYS A 57 10.00 -4.32 -4.42
N ARG A 58 10.57 -3.42 -5.21
CA ARG A 58 9.96 -2.95 -6.45
C ARG A 58 9.83 -4.09 -7.46
N MET A 59 8.68 -4.17 -8.09
CA MET A 59 8.37 -5.21 -9.06
C MET A 59 8.56 -4.70 -10.48
N GLY A 60 9.72 -4.15 -10.78
CA GLY A 60 10.02 -3.64 -12.10
C GLY A 60 11.29 -2.82 -12.09
N PRO A 61 11.63 -2.16 -13.21
CA PRO A 61 12.83 -1.34 -13.28
C PRO A 61 12.70 -0.09 -12.40
N PRO A 62 13.84 0.46 -11.92
CA PRO A 62 13.82 1.69 -11.13
C PRO A 62 13.33 2.87 -11.96
N PRO A 63 12.80 3.92 -11.31
CA PRO A 63 12.42 5.14 -12.01
C PRO A 63 13.62 5.81 -12.65
N ILE A 64 13.39 6.49 -13.77
CA ILE A 64 14.41 7.19 -14.54
C ILE A 64 14.20 8.70 -14.37
N ASP A 65 15.28 9.47 -14.34
CA ASP A 65 15.19 10.93 -14.28
C ASP A 65 14.38 11.46 -15.47
N GLY A 66 13.51 12.43 -15.22
CA GLY A 66 12.63 13.00 -16.22
C GLY A 66 11.34 12.22 -16.46
N GLN A 67 11.19 11.07 -15.83
CA GLN A 67 9.96 10.29 -15.83
C GLN A 67 8.88 11.01 -15.03
N ALA A 68 7.60 10.70 -15.28
CA ALA A 68 6.50 11.20 -14.48
C ALA A 68 6.71 10.83 -13.01
N VAL A 69 6.14 11.65 -12.12
CA VAL A 69 6.27 11.46 -10.67
C VAL A 69 5.99 10.01 -10.29
N ASN A 70 6.88 9.43 -9.53
CA ASN A 70 6.84 8.05 -9.08
C ASN A 70 6.98 8.07 -7.55
N ALA A 71 5.86 7.89 -6.87
CA ALA A 71 5.76 8.13 -5.43
C ALA A 71 5.11 6.94 -4.72
N TYR A 72 4.71 7.17 -3.48
CA TYR A 72 4.11 6.11 -2.66
C TYR A 72 2.72 5.73 -3.18
N VAL A 73 2.40 4.45 -3.08
CA VAL A 73 1.07 3.92 -3.37
C VAL A 73 0.22 4.05 -2.11
N CYS A 74 -0.94 4.69 -2.22
CA CYS A 74 -1.87 4.84 -1.11
C CYS A 74 -2.86 3.69 -1.07
N THR A 75 -3.24 3.26 0.14
CA THR A 75 -4.28 2.27 0.36
C THR A 75 -5.47 2.93 1.05
N ILE A 76 -6.65 2.77 0.45
CA ILE A 76 -7.91 3.22 1.02
C ILE A 76 -8.40 2.14 1.96
N VAL A 77 -8.66 2.48 3.22
CA VAL A 77 -9.28 1.56 4.17
C VAL A 77 -10.79 1.68 4.04
N SER A 78 -11.47 0.58 3.85
CA SER A 78 -12.90 0.54 3.54
C SER A 78 -13.60 -0.59 4.27
N THR A 79 -14.89 -0.42 4.51
CA THR A 79 -15.78 -1.48 5.00
C THR A 79 -16.67 -2.04 3.90
N ALA A 80 -16.50 -1.59 2.66
CA ALA A 80 -17.35 -1.95 1.53
C ALA A 80 -16.53 -2.13 0.25
N LEU A 81 -15.50 -2.99 0.32
CA LEU A 81 -14.55 -3.17 -0.77
C LEU A 81 -15.25 -3.57 -2.08
N ASP A 82 -16.15 -4.55 -2.04
CA ASP A 82 -16.81 -5.04 -3.25
C ASP A 82 -17.65 -3.97 -3.93
N GLU A 83 -18.37 -3.17 -3.14
CA GLU A 83 -19.20 -2.07 -3.67
C GLU A 83 -18.32 -0.99 -4.29
N GLU A 84 -17.23 -0.64 -3.64
CA GLU A 84 -16.31 0.38 -4.14
C GLU A 84 -15.55 -0.10 -5.38
N LEU A 85 -15.22 -1.38 -5.42
CA LEU A 85 -14.64 -2.02 -6.59
C LEU A 85 -15.58 -1.88 -7.80
N ASN A 86 -16.84 -2.19 -7.62
CA ASN A 86 -17.84 -2.08 -8.69
C ASN A 86 -18.02 -0.63 -9.13
N ARG A 87 -18.06 0.32 -8.20
CA ARG A 87 -18.19 1.74 -8.54
C ARG A 87 -16.94 2.25 -9.29
N ALA A 88 -15.76 1.82 -8.88
CA ALA A 88 -14.52 2.21 -9.55
C ALA A 88 -14.52 1.79 -11.02
N ILE A 89 -14.94 0.55 -11.29
CA ILE A 89 -15.03 0.04 -12.66
C ILE A 89 -16.11 0.81 -13.44
N ALA A 90 -17.27 1.03 -12.82
CA ALA A 90 -18.39 1.71 -13.48
C ALA A 90 -18.07 3.17 -13.83
N THR A 91 -17.13 3.79 -13.14
CA THR A 91 -16.75 5.19 -13.37
C THR A 91 -15.44 5.36 -14.14
N GLY A 92 -14.95 4.30 -14.78
CA GLY A 92 -13.85 4.39 -15.72
C GLY A 92 -12.48 3.90 -15.19
N GLY A 93 -12.45 3.43 -13.97
CA GLY A 93 -11.25 2.80 -13.41
C GLY A 93 -11.04 1.38 -13.92
N SER A 94 -9.89 0.81 -13.63
CA SER A 94 -9.56 -0.56 -14.00
C SER A 94 -8.89 -1.32 -12.86
N ILE A 95 -8.98 -2.64 -12.90
CA ILE A 95 -8.34 -3.50 -11.91
C ILE A 95 -6.88 -3.69 -12.29
N ALA A 96 -5.96 -3.42 -11.35
CA ALA A 96 -4.55 -3.73 -11.51
C ALA A 96 -4.21 -5.10 -10.91
N VAL A 97 -4.71 -5.38 -9.70
CA VAL A 97 -4.60 -6.70 -9.06
C VAL A 97 -5.96 -7.06 -8.51
N PRO A 98 -6.54 -8.21 -8.91
CA PRO A 98 -7.85 -8.65 -8.44
C PRO A 98 -7.89 -8.84 -6.92
N LYS A 99 -9.09 -8.75 -6.35
CA LYS A 99 -9.32 -8.99 -4.93
C LYS A 99 -8.68 -10.30 -4.49
N MET A 100 -7.91 -10.23 -3.42
CA MET A 100 -7.24 -11.39 -2.84
C MET A 100 -7.33 -11.33 -1.32
N ALA A 101 -7.29 -12.49 -0.70
CA ALA A 101 -7.22 -12.59 0.74
C ALA A 101 -5.78 -12.39 1.21
N ILE A 102 -5.64 -11.61 2.28
CA ILE A 102 -4.45 -11.66 3.11
C ILE A 102 -4.89 -12.44 4.35
N PRO A 103 -4.53 -13.73 4.44
CA PRO A 103 -5.12 -14.62 5.45
C PRO A 103 -5.01 -14.08 6.87
N GLY A 104 -6.14 -14.04 7.57
CA GLY A 104 -6.23 -13.54 8.92
C GLY A 104 -6.19 -12.03 9.06
N VAL A 105 -6.02 -11.30 7.97
CA VAL A 105 -5.87 -9.84 7.96
C VAL A 105 -7.05 -9.16 7.27
N GLY A 106 -7.31 -9.51 6.02
CA GLY A 106 -8.38 -8.87 5.27
C GLY A 106 -8.35 -9.16 3.78
N TRP A 107 -9.06 -8.33 3.04
CA TRP A 107 -9.19 -8.42 1.58
C TRP A 107 -8.55 -7.19 0.95
N LEU A 108 -7.77 -7.39 -0.09
CA LEU A 108 -7.04 -6.33 -0.77
C LEU A 108 -7.23 -6.42 -2.27
N ALA A 109 -7.38 -5.28 -2.92
CA ALA A 109 -7.36 -5.17 -4.37
C ALA A 109 -6.61 -3.91 -4.76
N TYR A 110 -5.96 -3.93 -5.91
CA TYR A 110 -5.31 -2.74 -6.47
C TYR A 110 -6.02 -2.32 -7.74
N PHE A 111 -6.20 -1.02 -7.89
CA PHE A 111 -6.93 -0.39 -8.97
C PHE A 111 -6.09 0.68 -9.62
N LYS A 112 -6.52 1.08 -10.81
CA LYS A 112 -6.08 2.33 -11.43
C LYS A 112 -7.30 3.25 -11.56
N ASP A 113 -7.07 4.52 -11.26
CA ASP A 113 -8.08 5.54 -11.51
C ASP A 113 -8.15 5.87 -13.01
N THR A 114 -8.94 6.87 -13.40
CA THR A 114 -9.09 7.27 -14.81
C THR A 114 -7.82 7.85 -15.41
N GLU A 115 -6.84 8.21 -14.59
CA GLU A 115 -5.58 8.82 -15.00
C GLU A 115 -4.41 7.82 -14.97
N GLY A 116 -4.69 6.55 -14.69
CA GLY A 116 -3.67 5.51 -14.62
C GLY A 116 -2.91 5.43 -13.31
N ASN A 117 -3.33 6.15 -12.29
CA ASN A 117 -2.68 6.10 -10.99
C ASN A 117 -3.14 4.88 -10.21
N ILE A 118 -2.18 4.10 -9.69
CA ILE A 118 -2.49 2.89 -8.94
C ILE A 118 -2.74 3.23 -7.47
N PHE A 119 -3.72 2.56 -6.87
CA PHE A 119 -4.00 2.62 -5.43
C PHE A 119 -4.61 1.30 -4.98
N GLY A 120 -4.58 1.05 -3.67
CA GLY A 120 -5.18 -0.13 -3.08
C GLY A 120 -6.46 0.18 -2.31
N ILE A 121 -7.33 -0.83 -2.18
CA ILE A 121 -8.46 -0.80 -1.25
C ILE A 121 -8.34 -2.02 -0.36
N MET A 122 -8.39 -1.80 0.95
CA MET A 122 -8.25 -2.83 1.98
C MET A 122 -9.49 -2.85 2.86
N GLN A 123 -10.01 -4.03 3.08
CA GLN A 123 -11.09 -4.24 4.05
C GLN A 123 -10.62 -5.26 5.08
N ASP A 124 -10.58 -4.85 6.35
CA ASP A 124 -10.16 -5.72 7.44
C ASP A 124 -11.17 -6.86 7.61
N ASP A 125 -10.66 -8.07 7.75
CA ASP A 125 -11.48 -9.26 8.00
C ASP A 125 -10.57 -10.34 8.59
N PRO A 126 -10.68 -10.65 9.89
CA PRO A 126 -9.85 -11.69 10.50
C PRO A 126 -10.15 -13.08 9.97
N ASN A 127 -11.27 -13.26 9.27
CA ASN A 127 -11.67 -14.54 8.69
C ASN A 127 -11.29 -14.68 7.21
N ALA A 128 -10.56 -13.72 6.64
CA ALA A 128 -10.10 -13.81 5.24
C ALA A 128 -9.18 -15.02 5.07
N VAL A 129 -9.42 -15.78 4.00
CA VAL A 129 -8.70 -17.03 3.69
C VAL A 129 -8.39 -17.14 2.20
#